data_a8f82ac8e3064b4df0410b22b1c20633
#
_entry.id   a8f82ac8e3064b4df0410b22b1c20633
#
_cell.length_a   1.000
_cell.length_b   1.000
_cell.length_c   1.000
_cell.angle_alpha   90.00
_cell.angle_beta   90.00
_cell.angle_gamma   90.00
#
_symmetry.space_group_name_H-M   'P 1'
#
loop_
_entity.id
_entity.type
_entity.pdbx_description
1 polymer ?
#
loop_
_entity_poly.entity_id
_entity_poly.type
_entity_poly.pdbx_seq_one_letter_code
_entity_poly.pdbx_strand_id
1 'polypeptide(L)' 'AQEQTAEEQVEFQDNLLKFAQCLREDGVQVSDPDFSGGTRQAIGSIFQGIDTQEPAIQASIATCRQVYFGSQ' A
#
# COMPACT_ATOMS: atom_id res chain seq x y z
N ALA A 1 18.05 17.91 -4.18
CA ALA A 1 17.14 16.81 -4.48
C ALA A 1 17.32 15.69 -3.50
N GLN A 2 16.22 15.07 -3.11
CA GLN A 2 16.22 13.97 -2.17
C GLN A 2 16.16 12.67 -2.93
N GLU A 3 17.16 11.86 -2.75
CA GLU A 3 17.16 10.53 -3.35
C GLU A 3 17.06 9.51 -2.25
N GLN A 4 16.16 8.56 -2.44
CA GLN A 4 16.04 7.48 -1.49
C GLN A 4 17.20 6.52 -1.64
N THR A 5 17.73 6.08 -0.52
CA THR A 5 18.75 5.03 -0.56
C THR A 5 18.10 3.70 -0.95
N ALA A 6 18.93 2.73 -1.34
CA ALA A 6 18.42 1.41 -1.66
C ALA A 6 17.70 0.80 -0.45
N GLU A 7 18.20 1.05 0.75
CA GLU A 7 17.57 0.52 1.95
C GLU A 7 16.17 1.11 2.16
N GLU A 8 16.03 2.41 1.94
CA GLU A 8 14.73 3.07 2.08
C GLU A 8 13.74 2.53 1.07
N GLN A 9 14.18 2.27 -0.15
CA GLN A 9 13.31 1.71 -1.17
C GLN A 9 12.85 0.30 -0.80
N VAL A 10 13.75 -0.51 -0.27
CA VAL A 10 13.41 -1.86 0.13
C VAL A 10 12.41 -1.82 1.29
N GLU A 11 12.63 -0.95 2.26
CA GLU A 11 11.68 -0.81 3.36
C GLU A 11 10.31 -0.38 2.89
N PHE A 12 10.26 0.57 1.97
CA PHE A 12 8.99 1.04 1.44
C PHE A 12 8.27 -0.08 0.71
N GLN A 13 8.99 -0.83 -0.12
CA GLN A 13 8.39 -1.93 -0.86
C GLN A 13 7.87 -3.01 0.08
N ASP A 14 8.65 -3.33 1.12
CA ASP A 14 8.25 -4.32 2.09
C ASP A 14 6.99 -3.86 2.84
N ASN A 15 6.97 -2.60 3.25
CA ASN A 15 5.81 -2.05 3.93
C ASN A 15 4.58 -2.04 3.04
N LEU A 16 4.76 -1.75 1.77
CA LEU A 16 3.64 -1.74 0.84
C LEU A 16 3.07 -3.14 0.64
N LEU A 17 3.93 -4.16 0.60
CA LEU A 17 3.47 -5.55 0.53
C LEU A 17 2.68 -5.91 1.78
N LYS A 18 3.17 -5.52 2.94
CA LYS A 18 2.46 -5.78 4.19
C LYS A 18 1.15 -5.02 4.28
N PHE A 19 1.14 -3.81 3.75
CA PHE A 19 -0.07 -3.02 3.68
C PHE A 19 -1.14 -3.74 2.84
N ALA A 20 -0.74 -4.27 1.70
CA ALA A 20 -1.66 -5.02 0.85
C ALA A 20 -2.16 -6.28 1.57
N GLN A 21 -1.28 -6.98 2.28
CA GLN A 21 -1.69 -8.14 3.05
C GLN A 21 -2.68 -7.76 4.16
N CYS A 22 -2.44 -6.64 4.82
CA CYS A 22 -3.33 -6.15 5.85
C CYS A 22 -4.73 -5.91 5.29
N LEU A 23 -4.81 -5.31 4.11
CA LEU A 23 -6.10 -5.07 3.47
C LEU A 23 -6.80 -6.39 3.13
N ARG A 24 -6.05 -7.38 2.66
CA ARG A 24 -6.65 -8.67 2.36
C ARG A 24 -7.20 -9.35 3.60
N GLU A 25 -6.49 -9.22 4.70
CA GLU A 25 -6.95 -9.80 5.96
C GLU A 25 -8.23 -9.11 6.45
N ASP A 26 -8.42 -7.87 6.10
CA ASP A 26 -9.63 -7.14 6.41
C ASP A 26 -10.77 -7.41 5.43
N GLY A 27 -10.52 -8.23 4.43
CA GLY A 27 -11.54 -8.59 3.45
C GLY A 27 -11.53 -7.76 2.18
N VAL A 28 -10.56 -6.87 2.03
CA VAL A 28 -10.42 -6.07 0.82
C VAL A 28 -9.58 -6.86 -0.18
N GLN A 29 -10.15 -7.12 -1.36
CA GLN A 29 -9.46 -7.93 -2.37
C GLN A 29 -8.55 -7.06 -3.21
N VAL A 30 -7.40 -6.75 -2.68
CA VAL A 30 -6.41 -5.93 -3.39
C VAL A 30 -5.41 -6.82 -4.11
N SER A 31 -4.83 -6.27 -5.18
CA SER A 31 -3.79 -6.95 -5.93
C SER A 31 -2.43 -6.70 -5.29
N ASP A 32 -1.46 -7.56 -5.61
CA ASP A 32 -0.09 -7.32 -5.19
C ASP A 32 0.45 -6.07 -5.86
N PRO A 33 1.28 -5.29 -5.15
CA PRO A 33 1.88 -4.11 -5.77
C PRO A 33 2.81 -4.51 -6.91
N ASP A 34 2.74 -3.75 -8.00
CA ASP A 34 3.58 -3.96 -9.16
C ASP A 34 4.65 -2.88 -9.17
N PHE A 35 5.87 -3.25 -8.82
CA PHE A 35 6.97 -2.29 -8.71
C PHE A 35 7.70 -2.07 -10.03
N SER A 36 7.32 -2.76 -11.08
CA SER A 36 8.02 -2.65 -12.35
C SER A 36 7.92 -1.26 -12.97
N GLY A 37 6.84 -0.54 -12.69
CA GLY A 37 6.65 0.81 -13.20
C GLY A 37 6.93 1.89 -12.17
N GLY A 38 7.55 1.54 -11.04
CA GLY A 38 7.88 2.49 -10.00
C GLY A 38 6.88 2.47 -8.85
N THR A 39 7.19 3.29 -7.84
CA THR A 39 6.40 3.33 -6.62
C THR A 39 4.95 3.75 -6.87
N ARG A 40 4.77 4.77 -7.71
CA ARG A 40 3.43 5.28 -7.96
C ARG A 40 2.56 4.23 -8.63
N GLN A 41 3.12 3.49 -9.56
CA GLN A 41 2.39 2.41 -10.22
C GLN A 41 2.09 1.28 -9.25
N ALA A 42 3.01 0.99 -8.34
CA ALA A 42 2.79 -0.04 -7.34
C ALA A 42 1.59 0.30 -6.47
N ILE A 43 1.50 1.55 -6.02
CA ILE A 43 0.38 1.99 -5.20
C ILE A 43 -0.93 1.88 -6.00
N GLY A 44 -0.91 2.34 -7.25
CA GLY A 44 -2.11 2.28 -8.08
C GLY A 44 -2.56 0.86 -8.38
N SER A 45 -1.62 -0.06 -8.54
CA SER A 45 -1.97 -1.44 -8.88
C SER A 45 -2.67 -2.16 -7.73
N ILE A 46 -2.36 -1.79 -6.49
CA ILE A 46 -3.03 -2.37 -5.33
C ILE A 46 -4.53 -2.10 -5.39
N PHE A 47 -4.90 -0.88 -5.77
CA PHE A 47 -6.28 -0.45 -5.74
C PHE A 47 -7.00 -0.59 -7.06
N GLN A 48 -6.38 -1.22 -8.04
CA GLN A 48 -7.00 -1.42 -9.34
C GLN A 48 -8.25 -2.31 -9.19
N GLY A 49 -9.38 -1.81 -9.62
CA GLY A 49 -10.64 -2.53 -9.49
C GLY A 49 -11.29 -2.44 -8.13
N ILE A 50 -10.74 -1.64 -7.23
CA ILE A 50 -11.26 -1.47 -5.87
C ILE A 50 -12.00 -0.15 -5.79
N ASP A 51 -13.18 -0.17 -5.17
CA ASP A 51 -13.93 1.06 -4.92
C ASP A 51 -13.41 1.73 -3.66
N THR A 52 -12.45 2.64 -3.85
CA THR A 52 -11.81 3.30 -2.71
C THR A 52 -12.70 4.33 -2.03
N GLN A 53 -13.89 4.57 -2.55
CA GLN A 53 -14.86 5.48 -1.93
C GLN A 53 -15.81 4.75 -0.99
N GLU A 54 -15.80 3.44 -1.00
CA GLU A 54 -16.64 2.67 -0.09
C GLU A 54 -16.16 2.87 1.35
N PRO A 55 -17.06 3.23 2.29
CA PRO A 55 -16.64 3.54 3.66
C PRO A 55 -15.90 2.39 4.36
N ALA A 56 -16.32 1.16 4.15
CA ALA A 56 -15.65 0.02 4.77
C ALA A 56 -14.22 -0.11 4.25
N ILE A 57 -14.01 0.12 2.96
CA ILE A 57 -12.68 0.05 2.37
C ILE A 57 -11.82 1.20 2.86
N GLN A 58 -12.40 2.41 2.97
CA GLN A 58 -11.66 3.55 3.49
C GLN A 58 -11.21 3.31 4.93
N ALA A 59 -12.05 2.69 5.74
CA ALA A 59 -11.69 2.40 7.11
C ALA A 59 -10.53 1.40 7.17
N SER A 60 -10.57 0.37 6.34
CA SER A 60 -9.49 -0.62 6.28
C SER A 60 -8.18 0.03 5.80
N ILE A 61 -8.27 0.89 4.79
CA ILE A 61 -7.09 1.59 4.29
C ILE A 61 -6.48 2.45 5.38
N ALA A 62 -7.32 3.19 6.11
CA ALA A 62 -6.82 4.07 7.16
C ALA A 62 -6.14 3.26 8.27
N THR A 63 -6.73 2.15 8.68
CA THR A 63 -6.17 1.30 9.72
C THR A 63 -4.83 0.72 9.29
N CYS A 64 -4.78 0.13 8.10
CA CYS A 64 -3.55 -0.49 7.62
C CYS A 64 -2.47 0.55 7.37
N ARG A 65 -2.85 1.73 6.89
CA ARG A 65 -1.89 2.79 6.66
C ARG A 65 -1.25 3.25 7.95
N GLN A 66 -2.04 3.35 9.03
CA GLN A 66 -1.48 3.74 10.32
C GLN A 66 -0.46 2.73 10.85
N VAL A 67 -0.73 1.45 10.62
CA VAL A 67 0.18 0.40 11.09
C VAL A 67 1.53 0.47 10.39
N TYR A 68 1.53 0.73 9.09
CA TYR A 68 2.76 0.60 8.30
C TYR A 68 3.33 1.92 7.82
N PHE A 69 2.54 2.99 7.76
CA PHE A 69 2.99 4.26 7.20
C PHE A 69 2.65 5.46 8.06
N GLY A 70 1.94 5.29 9.15
CA GLY A 70 1.43 6.39 9.94
C GLY A 70 2.15 6.60 11.25
N SER A 71 3.41 6.26 11.32
CA SER A 71 4.15 6.28 12.57
C SER A 71 4.57 7.69 12.99
N GLN A 72 4.35 8.66 12.19
CA GLN A 72 4.81 10.02 12.49
C GLN A 72 3.89 10.75 13.45
#